data_f7bacea571d68651e308c1156dfc4978
#
_entry.id   f7bacea571d68651e308c1156dfc4978
#
_cell.length_a   1.000
_cell.length_b   1.000
_cell.length_c   1.000
_cell.angle_alpha   90.00
_cell.angle_beta   90.00
_cell.angle_gamma   90.00
#
_symmetry.space_group_name_H-M   'P 1'
#
loop_
_entity.id
_entity.type
_entity.pdbx_description
1 polymer ?
#
loop_
_entity_poly.entity_id
_entity_poly.type
_entity_poly.pdbx_seq_one_letter_code
_entity_poly.pdbx_strand_id
1 'polypeptide(L)'
;MKSSSDAVVKDLVLVGGGHSHVIVLKKFAMKPLPGVRLTVIARDVHTPYSGMLPGYVAGHYDFDEVHIDLRPLCQFAGARLYHDTANKIDTVNKQVICQGRPAVPYDVLSINIGSTPSFDDTEGAAENTTPVKPINNFINRWQRLVDRVLSSPDSYRIGVVGAGAGGMELLLAVQYRLGNLLAEQGQSDDGLEFHLVSRSDPILPDFGSGVRRRFARHIEPRNIHLHNGATVAEVAPGLLSIVGGKTIALDEILWVTAAGAPSWLGESGMDVDDEGFIQVKDTLQSTSHDDIFAAGDIAAVINHPRPK
;
A
#
# COMPACT_ATOMS: atom_id res chain seq x y z
N MET A 1 2.79 35.54 -9.88
CA MET A 1 3.33 34.48 -10.77
C MET A 1 4.66 34.96 -11.34
N LYS A 2 5.78 34.40 -10.87
CA LYS A 2 7.08 34.65 -11.55
C LYS A 2 7.17 33.63 -12.68
N SER A 3 6.99 34.06 -13.93
CA SER A 3 7.40 33.27 -15.08
C SER A 3 8.92 33.25 -15.06
N SER A 4 9.54 32.13 -14.69
CA SER A 4 10.95 31.96 -14.97
C SER A 4 11.06 31.81 -16.49
N SER A 5 11.66 32.81 -17.15
CA SER A 5 11.97 32.81 -18.57
C SER A 5 13.21 31.94 -18.88
N ASP A 6 13.67 31.17 -17.91
CA ASP A 6 14.86 30.34 -18.07
C ASP A 6 14.53 29.15 -19.00
N ALA A 7 15.40 28.92 -19.98
CA ALA A 7 15.28 27.76 -20.85
C ALA A 7 15.35 26.47 -20.00
N VAL A 8 14.51 25.50 -20.31
CA VAL A 8 14.53 24.19 -19.67
C VAL A 8 15.83 23.50 -20.09
N VAL A 9 16.64 23.14 -19.09
CA VAL A 9 17.95 22.49 -19.27
C VAL A 9 17.90 21.04 -18.85
N LYS A 10 17.05 20.71 -17.86
CA LYS A 10 16.90 19.33 -17.33
C LYS A 10 15.44 18.97 -17.02
N ASP A 11 15.11 17.74 -17.32
CA ASP A 11 13.83 17.12 -16.96
C ASP A 11 13.99 16.22 -15.72
N LEU A 12 13.35 16.62 -14.62
CA LEU A 12 13.20 15.79 -13.44
C LEU A 12 11.78 15.17 -13.45
N VAL A 13 11.71 13.85 -13.54
CA VAL A 13 10.45 13.11 -13.56
C VAL A 13 10.30 12.33 -12.26
N LEU A 14 9.16 12.50 -11.60
CA LEU A 14 8.75 11.78 -10.40
C LEU A 14 7.64 10.78 -10.77
N VAL A 15 7.91 9.49 -10.66
CA VAL A 15 6.92 8.42 -10.89
C VAL A 15 6.36 7.97 -9.55
N GLY A 16 5.04 8.17 -9.38
CA GLY A 16 4.31 7.91 -8.15
C GLY A 16 4.15 9.14 -7.26
N GLY A 17 3.06 9.15 -6.50
CA GLY A 17 2.68 10.22 -5.58
C GLY A 17 3.08 9.96 -4.12
N GLY A 18 4.00 9.02 -3.85
CA GLY A 18 4.36 8.67 -2.48
C GLY A 18 4.94 9.86 -1.67
N HIS A 19 4.95 9.74 -0.35
CA HIS A 19 5.27 10.85 0.58
C HIS A 19 6.65 11.47 0.36
N SER A 20 7.65 10.71 -0.09
CA SER A 20 8.96 11.28 -0.43
C SER A 20 8.83 12.30 -1.56
N HIS A 21 8.00 12.01 -2.58
CA HIS A 21 7.73 12.95 -3.68
C HIS A 21 6.89 14.16 -3.23
N VAL A 22 5.97 13.98 -2.29
CA VAL A 22 5.25 15.11 -1.65
C VAL A 22 6.25 16.10 -1.01
N ILE A 23 7.26 15.58 -0.30
CA ILE A 23 8.31 16.42 0.31
C ILE A 23 9.17 17.08 -0.77
N VAL A 24 9.52 16.36 -1.84
CA VAL A 24 10.27 16.94 -2.99
C VAL A 24 9.48 18.08 -3.62
N LEU A 25 8.20 17.88 -3.92
CA LEU A 25 7.31 18.91 -4.49
C LEU A 25 7.25 20.13 -3.58
N LYS A 26 7.06 19.94 -2.28
CA LYS A 26 7.06 21.05 -1.31
C LYS A 26 8.38 21.81 -1.31
N LYS A 27 9.53 21.11 -1.38
CA LYS A 27 10.84 21.75 -1.45
C LYS A 27 11.02 22.55 -2.73
N PHE A 28 10.63 22.00 -3.88
CA PHE A 28 10.67 22.73 -5.16
C PHE A 28 9.77 23.95 -5.16
N ALA A 29 8.57 23.86 -4.56
CA ALA A 29 7.68 25.01 -4.40
C ALA A 29 8.32 26.15 -3.58
N MET A 30 9.01 25.79 -2.50
CA MET A 30 9.67 26.78 -1.61
C MET A 30 10.98 27.31 -2.19
N LYS A 31 11.72 26.49 -2.95
CA LYS A 31 13.00 26.85 -3.56
C LYS A 31 13.11 26.23 -4.95
N PRO A 32 12.49 26.84 -5.97
CA PRO A 32 12.59 26.37 -7.34
C PRO A 32 14.04 26.33 -7.83
N LEU A 33 14.37 25.34 -8.64
CA LEU A 33 15.64 25.26 -9.32
C LEU A 33 15.50 25.80 -10.75
N PRO A 34 16.23 26.89 -11.10
CA PRO A 34 16.16 27.45 -12.46
C PRO A 34 16.59 26.40 -13.51
N GLY A 35 15.90 26.37 -14.65
CA GLY A 35 16.20 25.46 -15.75
C GLY A 35 15.72 24.00 -15.52
N VAL A 36 15.16 23.65 -14.36
CA VAL A 36 14.61 22.30 -14.11
C VAL A 36 13.10 22.30 -14.37
N ARG A 37 12.69 21.41 -15.28
CA ARG A 37 11.28 21.11 -15.51
C ARG A 37 10.88 19.90 -14.66
N LEU A 38 9.94 20.12 -13.72
CA LEU A 38 9.46 19.08 -12.84
C LEU A 38 8.17 18.46 -13.39
N THR A 39 8.12 17.15 -13.51
CA THR A 39 6.94 16.39 -13.95
C THR A 39 6.64 15.28 -12.97
N VAL A 40 5.37 15.14 -12.57
CA VAL A 40 4.86 14.04 -11.75
C VAL A 40 3.98 13.16 -12.63
N ILE A 41 4.22 11.86 -12.60
CA ILE A 41 3.36 10.84 -13.22
C ILE A 41 2.76 10.04 -12.07
N ALA A 42 1.45 10.12 -11.87
CA ALA A 42 0.78 9.44 -10.78
C ALA A 42 -0.52 8.80 -11.25
N ARG A 43 -0.72 7.52 -10.93
CA ARG A 43 -1.95 6.78 -11.19
C ARG A 43 -3.14 7.39 -10.44
N ASP A 44 -2.91 7.81 -9.20
CA ASP A 44 -3.92 8.42 -8.35
C ASP A 44 -3.49 9.84 -7.98
N VAL A 45 -4.43 10.78 -8.06
CA VAL A 45 -4.15 12.19 -7.68
C VAL A 45 -4.26 12.44 -6.18
N HIS A 46 -4.92 11.55 -5.45
CA HIS A 46 -4.96 11.54 -4.00
C HIS A 46 -4.02 10.46 -3.48
N THR A 47 -2.99 10.87 -2.74
CA THR A 47 -2.03 9.92 -2.17
C THR A 47 -2.33 9.67 -0.70
N PRO A 48 -2.67 8.43 -0.31
CA PRO A 48 -2.98 8.09 1.07
C PRO A 48 -1.73 7.94 1.92
N TYR A 49 -1.85 8.22 3.21
CA TYR A 49 -0.84 7.85 4.18
C TYR A 49 -1.16 6.49 4.82
N SER A 50 -0.37 5.48 4.49
CA SER A 50 -0.62 4.10 4.92
C SER A 50 -0.69 3.93 6.45
N GLY A 51 0.09 4.69 7.20
CA GLY A 51 0.06 4.67 8.67
C GLY A 51 -1.24 5.21 9.29
N MET A 52 -2.07 5.93 8.53
CA MET A 52 -3.38 6.41 8.99
C MET A 52 -4.54 5.52 8.57
N LEU A 53 -4.29 4.48 7.76
CA LEU A 53 -5.34 3.60 7.26
C LEU A 53 -6.17 2.93 8.36
N PRO A 54 -5.58 2.35 9.44
CA PRO A 54 -6.38 1.78 10.53
C PRO A 54 -7.29 2.83 11.20
N GLY A 55 -6.80 4.05 11.37
CA GLY A 55 -7.60 5.16 11.92
C GLY A 55 -8.75 5.58 11.00
N TYR A 56 -8.55 5.59 9.69
CA TYR A 56 -9.59 5.82 8.70
C TYR A 56 -10.66 4.71 8.76
N VAL A 57 -10.23 3.44 8.77
CA VAL A 57 -11.13 2.29 8.88
C VAL A 57 -11.94 2.35 10.17
N ALA A 58 -11.32 2.72 11.29
CA ALA A 58 -11.99 2.91 12.58
C ALA A 58 -12.97 4.11 12.60
N GLY A 59 -12.93 4.99 11.59
CA GLY A 59 -13.76 6.19 11.52
C GLY A 59 -13.24 7.36 12.35
N HIS A 60 -11.94 7.35 12.69
CA HIS A 60 -11.28 8.45 13.42
C HIS A 60 -10.82 9.58 12.49
N TYR A 61 -10.69 9.30 11.20
CA TYR A 61 -10.26 10.25 10.17
C TYR A 61 -11.16 10.16 8.96
N ASP A 62 -11.37 11.31 8.32
CA ASP A 62 -12.06 11.42 7.04
C ASP A 62 -11.11 11.16 5.87
N PHE A 63 -11.67 11.01 4.66
CA PHE A 63 -10.89 10.76 3.44
C PHE A 63 -9.83 11.85 3.20
N ASP A 64 -10.20 13.13 3.35
CA ASP A 64 -9.31 14.24 3.08
C ASP A 64 -8.18 14.36 4.13
N GLU A 65 -8.41 13.87 5.35
CA GLU A 65 -7.39 13.88 6.41
C GLU A 65 -6.28 12.84 6.15
N VAL A 66 -6.63 11.72 5.53
CA VAL A 66 -5.67 10.63 5.24
C VAL A 66 -5.06 10.72 3.84
N HIS A 67 -5.49 11.67 3.01
CA HIS A 67 -4.99 11.86 1.65
C HIS A 67 -4.38 13.23 1.43
N ILE A 68 -3.34 13.26 0.61
CA ILE A 68 -2.76 14.49 0.08
C ILE A 68 -3.19 14.61 -1.38
N ASP A 69 -3.86 15.72 -1.74
CA ASP A 69 -4.18 16.03 -3.12
C ASP A 69 -2.92 16.55 -3.84
N LEU A 70 -2.47 15.82 -4.85
CA LEU A 70 -1.29 16.19 -5.63
C LEU A 70 -1.53 17.38 -6.56
N ARG A 71 -2.77 17.69 -6.92
CA ARG A 71 -3.11 18.74 -7.88
C ARG A 71 -2.69 20.13 -7.38
N PRO A 72 -3.15 20.61 -6.21
CA PRO A 72 -2.71 21.90 -5.68
C PRO A 72 -1.22 21.90 -5.32
N LEU A 73 -0.68 20.76 -4.89
CA LEU A 73 0.74 20.65 -4.56
C LEU A 73 1.62 20.77 -5.80
N CYS A 74 1.27 20.11 -6.90
CA CYS A 74 1.96 20.26 -8.18
C CYS A 74 1.86 21.69 -8.73
N GLN A 75 0.66 22.31 -8.65
CA GLN A 75 0.49 23.70 -9.03
C GLN A 75 1.39 24.63 -8.22
N PHE A 76 1.47 24.44 -6.92
CA PHE A 76 2.34 25.22 -6.02
C PHE A 76 3.82 25.02 -6.35
N ALA A 77 4.23 23.81 -6.72
CA ALA A 77 5.60 23.48 -7.13
C ALA A 77 5.95 23.90 -8.57
N GLY A 78 4.99 24.39 -9.35
CA GLY A 78 5.17 24.63 -10.79
C GLY A 78 5.42 23.34 -11.59
N ALA A 79 5.02 22.20 -11.07
CA ALA A 79 5.20 20.89 -11.67
C ALA A 79 4.05 20.55 -12.63
N ARG A 80 4.37 19.82 -13.70
CA ARG A 80 3.37 19.18 -14.54
C ARG A 80 2.84 17.93 -13.83
N LEU A 81 1.54 17.77 -13.74
CA LEU A 81 0.92 16.55 -13.21
C LEU A 81 0.32 15.75 -14.37
N TYR A 82 0.82 14.55 -14.54
CA TYR A 82 0.30 13.55 -15.47
C TYR A 82 -0.44 12.48 -14.68
N HIS A 83 -1.77 12.56 -14.71
CA HIS A 83 -2.63 11.53 -14.15
C HIS A 83 -2.65 10.34 -15.11
N ASP A 84 -1.73 9.41 -14.90
CA ASP A 84 -1.53 8.24 -15.75
C ASP A 84 -0.68 7.18 -15.02
N THR A 85 -0.65 5.97 -15.54
CA THR A 85 0.12 4.84 -15.00
C THR A 85 1.39 4.64 -15.80
N ALA A 86 2.54 4.61 -15.12
CA ALA A 86 3.80 4.19 -15.72
C ALA A 86 3.83 2.65 -15.79
N ASN A 87 4.14 2.11 -16.97
CA ASN A 87 4.16 0.66 -17.23
C ASN A 87 5.58 0.13 -17.49
N LYS A 88 6.51 0.99 -17.84
CA LYS A 88 7.89 0.62 -18.16
C LYS A 88 8.79 1.86 -18.11
N ILE A 89 10.07 1.66 -17.83
CA ILE A 89 11.13 2.63 -18.03
C ILE A 89 12.01 2.17 -19.19
N ASP A 90 12.12 2.98 -20.22
CA ASP A 90 13.14 2.81 -21.25
C ASP A 90 14.41 3.51 -20.78
N THR A 91 15.30 2.75 -20.16
CA THR A 91 16.53 3.26 -19.57
C THR A 91 17.57 3.67 -20.62
N VAL A 92 17.47 3.11 -21.84
CA VAL A 92 18.37 3.42 -22.96
C VAL A 92 18.04 4.79 -23.57
N ASN A 93 16.74 5.01 -23.87
CA ASN A 93 16.26 6.27 -24.44
C ASN A 93 15.84 7.29 -23.36
N LYS A 94 15.98 6.95 -22.08
CA LYS A 94 15.62 7.79 -20.93
C LYS A 94 14.20 8.31 -21.00
N GLN A 95 13.24 7.38 -21.06
CA GLN A 95 11.81 7.68 -21.17
C GLN A 95 10.97 6.83 -20.21
N VAL A 96 9.96 7.46 -19.63
CA VAL A 96 8.90 6.73 -18.90
C VAL A 96 7.76 6.43 -19.86
N ILE A 97 7.46 5.14 -20.05
CA ILE A 97 6.35 4.68 -20.88
C ILE A 97 5.08 4.65 -20.03
N CYS A 98 4.07 5.37 -20.46
CA CYS A 98 2.79 5.51 -19.79
C CYS A 98 1.70 4.74 -20.54
N GLN A 99 0.61 4.43 -19.84
CA GLN A 99 -0.50 3.66 -20.41
C GLN A 99 -1.31 4.45 -21.43
N GLY A 100 -1.63 5.73 -21.14
CA GLY A 100 -2.60 6.53 -21.88
C GLY A 100 -2.02 7.74 -22.59
N ARG A 101 -0.70 7.96 -22.60
CA ARG A 101 -0.04 9.11 -23.21
C ARG A 101 1.30 8.77 -23.83
N PRO A 102 1.86 9.68 -24.66
CA PRO A 102 3.23 9.54 -25.17
C PRO A 102 4.26 9.41 -24.07
N ALA A 103 5.37 8.74 -24.38
CA ALA A 103 6.49 8.57 -23.48
C ALA A 103 7.01 9.91 -22.96
N VAL A 104 7.42 9.94 -21.69
CA VAL A 104 7.90 11.15 -21.01
C VAL A 104 9.42 11.08 -20.86
N PRO A 105 10.18 11.94 -21.51
CA PRO A 105 11.64 11.95 -21.39
C PRO A 105 12.07 12.46 -20.01
N TYR A 106 13.23 11.98 -19.53
CA TYR A 106 13.84 12.42 -18.29
C TYR A 106 15.36 12.56 -18.43
N ASP A 107 15.95 13.48 -17.67
CA ASP A 107 17.39 13.51 -17.37
C ASP A 107 17.67 12.87 -16.00
N VAL A 108 16.72 13.02 -15.07
CA VAL A 108 16.74 12.39 -13.75
C VAL A 108 15.34 11.84 -13.46
N LEU A 109 15.29 10.60 -12.99
CA LEU A 109 14.07 9.89 -12.64
C LEU A 109 14.06 9.55 -11.15
N SER A 110 12.94 9.76 -10.48
CA SER A 110 12.71 9.25 -9.13
C SER A 110 11.43 8.43 -9.08
N ILE A 111 11.48 7.26 -8.44
CA ILE A 111 10.37 6.29 -8.35
C ILE A 111 9.92 6.18 -6.90
N ASN A 112 8.64 6.46 -6.64
CA ASN A 112 8.01 6.32 -5.33
C ASN A 112 6.54 5.92 -5.49
N ILE A 113 6.33 4.67 -5.90
CA ILE A 113 5.03 4.10 -6.24
C ILE A 113 4.46 3.23 -5.12
N GLY A 114 5.16 3.11 -3.98
CA GLY A 114 4.80 2.18 -2.92
C GLY A 114 5.07 0.73 -3.30
N SER A 115 4.33 -0.19 -2.71
CA SER A 115 4.40 -1.62 -2.98
C SER A 115 3.05 -2.15 -3.46
N THR A 116 3.06 -3.33 -4.05
CA THR A 116 1.87 -4.08 -4.49
C THR A 116 1.58 -5.23 -3.53
N PRO A 117 0.36 -5.78 -3.51
CA PRO A 117 0.12 -7.02 -2.78
C PRO A 117 1.00 -8.14 -3.32
N SER A 118 1.55 -8.96 -2.43
CA SER A 118 2.05 -10.27 -2.79
C SER A 118 1.04 -11.31 -2.34
N PHE A 119 0.73 -12.25 -3.22
CA PHE A 119 -0.14 -13.38 -2.89
C PHE A 119 0.66 -14.66 -2.66
N ASP A 120 2.02 -14.58 -2.64
CA ASP A 120 2.95 -15.68 -2.42
C ASP A 120 2.58 -16.94 -3.24
N ASP A 121 2.13 -16.76 -4.49
CA ASP A 121 1.62 -17.79 -5.40
C ASP A 121 0.44 -18.60 -4.83
N THR A 122 -0.28 -18.08 -3.83
CA THR A 122 -1.44 -18.73 -3.24
C THR A 122 -2.59 -18.76 -4.24
N GLU A 123 -3.02 -19.96 -4.65
CA GLU A 123 -4.09 -20.15 -5.62
C GLU A 123 -5.39 -19.48 -5.18
N GLY A 124 -6.00 -18.72 -6.09
CA GLY A 124 -7.26 -18.01 -5.88
C GLY A 124 -7.21 -16.83 -4.92
N ALA A 125 -6.05 -16.50 -4.33
CA ALA A 125 -5.96 -15.38 -3.39
C ALA A 125 -6.19 -14.02 -4.05
N ALA A 126 -5.70 -13.81 -5.27
CA ALA A 126 -5.88 -12.56 -6.00
C ALA A 126 -7.35 -12.27 -6.34
N GLU A 127 -8.12 -13.31 -6.66
CA GLU A 127 -9.52 -13.22 -7.09
C GLU A 127 -10.50 -13.17 -5.92
N ASN A 128 -10.20 -13.91 -4.83
CA ASN A 128 -11.14 -14.18 -3.75
C ASN A 128 -10.82 -13.43 -2.45
N THR A 129 -9.87 -12.46 -2.49
CA THR A 129 -9.56 -11.63 -1.32
C THR A 129 -9.65 -10.14 -1.61
N THR A 130 -9.69 -9.35 -0.54
CA THR A 130 -9.57 -7.91 -0.59
C THR A 130 -8.17 -7.51 -0.13
N PRO A 131 -7.23 -7.24 -1.06
CA PRO A 131 -5.90 -6.76 -0.70
C PRO A 131 -5.97 -5.35 -0.13
N VAL A 132 -5.17 -5.10 0.90
CA VAL A 132 -5.11 -3.79 1.57
C VAL A 132 -4.27 -2.78 0.79
N LYS A 133 -3.39 -3.24 -0.06
CA LYS A 133 -2.65 -2.39 -1.02
C LYS A 133 -3.16 -2.65 -2.44
N PRO A 134 -3.22 -1.66 -3.32
CA PRO A 134 -3.06 -0.23 -3.02
C PRO A 134 -4.25 0.34 -2.23
N ILE A 135 -3.95 1.27 -1.32
CA ILE A 135 -4.92 1.76 -0.32
C ILE A 135 -6.17 2.38 -0.95
N ASN A 136 -6.04 3.13 -2.04
CA ASN A 136 -7.19 3.73 -2.73
C ASN A 136 -8.21 2.67 -3.21
N ASN A 137 -7.73 1.52 -3.69
CA ASN A 137 -8.60 0.41 -4.07
C ASN A 137 -9.26 -0.23 -2.85
N PHE A 138 -8.51 -0.36 -1.75
CA PHE A 138 -9.02 -0.91 -0.50
C PHE A 138 -10.14 -0.04 0.08
N ILE A 139 -9.99 1.29 0.11
CA ILE A 139 -11.00 2.22 0.62
C ILE A 139 -12.37 2.01 -0.07
N ASN A 140 -12.36 1.84 -1.40
CA ASN A 140 -13.58 1.57 -2.15
C ASN A 140 -14.20 0.18 -1.83
N ARG A 141 -13.36 -0.81 -1.55
CA ARG A 141 -13.79 -2.15 -1.14
C ARG A 141 -14.28 -2.17 0.30
N TRP A 142 -13.62 -1.41 1.18
CA TRP A 142 -14.01 -1.23 2.57
C TRP A 142 -15.44 -0.71 2.71
N GLN A 143 -15.81 0.32 1.96
CA GLN A 143 -17.18 0.84 2.02
C GLN A 143 -18.21 -0.23 1.62
N ARG A 144 -17.93 -0.99 0.56
CA ARG A 144 -18.81 -2.10 0.15
C ARG A 144 -18.87 -3.23 1.19
N LEU A 145 -17.79 -3.49 1.91
CA LEU A 145 -17.78 -4.45 3.01
C LEU A 145 -18.72 -3.96 4.12
N VAL A 146 -18.61 -2.70 4.54
CA VAL A 146 -19.50 -2.09 5.52
C VAL A 146 -20.97 -2.24 5.11
N ASP A 147 -21.31 -1.89 3.87
CA ASP A 147 -22.67 -1.99 3.36
C ASP A 147 -23.20 -3.44 3.40
N ARG A 148 -22.36 -4.44 3.07
CA ARG A 148 -22.73 -5.85 3.15
C ARG A 148 -22.98 -6.30 4.59
N VAL A 149 -22.11 -5.94 5.52
CA VAL A 149 -22.25 -6.30 6.94
C VAL A 149 -23.52 -5.71 7.52
N LEU A 150 -23.79 -4.42 7.28
CA LEU A 150 -24.97 -3.73 7.82
C LEU A 150 -26.30 -4.23 7.21
N SER A 151 -26.25 -4.82 6.03
CA SER A 151 -27.45 -5.42 5.40
C SER A 151 -27.57 -6.92 5.63
N SER A 152 -26.62 -7.56 6.32
CA SER A 152 -26.68 -8.99 6.63
C SER A 152 -27.52 -9.22 7.88
N PRO A 153 -28.57 -10.06 7.82
CA PRO A 153 -29.43 -10.34 8.98
C PRO A 153 -28.81 -11.33 9.98
N ASP A 154 -27.75 -12.05 9.56
CA ASP A 154 -27.17 -13.18 10.28
C ASP A 154 -25.69 -12.94 10.61
N SER A 155 -24.93 -14.02 10.85
CA SER A 155 -23.50 -13.95 11.12
C SER A 155 -22.69 -13.54 9.89
N TYR A 156 -21.59 -12.80 10.11
CA TYR A 156 -20.64 -12.41 9.08
C TYR A 156 -19.21 -12.66 9.57
N ARG A 157 -18.45 -13.47 8.81
CA ARG A 157 -17.11 -13.94 9.18
C ARG A 157 -16.07 -13.21 8.37
N ILE A 158 -15.19 -12.48 9.06
CA ILE A 158 -14.15 -11.67 8.46
C ILE A 158 -12.79 -12.24 8.85
N GLY A 159 -12.01 -12.63 7.83
CA GLY A 159 -10.64 -13.09 8.00
C GLY A 159 -9.63 -12.00 7.65
N VAL A 160 -8.55 -11.90 8.42
CA VAL A 160 -7.36 -11.12 8.08
C VAL A 160 -6.20 -12.11 7.92
N VAL A 161 -5.60 -12.15 6.74
CA VAL A 161 -4.42 -12.95 6.45
C VAL A 161 -3.18 -12.07 6.55
N GLY A 162 -2.33 -12.37 7.52
CA GLY A 162 -1.13 -11.59 7.84
C GLY A 162 -1.22 -10.94 9.23
N ALA A 163 -0.48 -11.48 10.21
CA ALA A 163 -0.46 -11.03 11.60
C ALA A 163 0.79 -10.19 11.95
N GLY A 164 1.27 -9.41 11.00
CA GLY A 164 2.18 -8.30 11.25
C GLY A 164 1.46 -7.10 11.88
N ALA A 165 2.16 -5.99 12.16
CA ALA A 165 1.58 -4.80 12.77
C ALA A 165 0.35 -4.29 12.00
N GLY A 166 0.45 -4.14 10.68
CA GLY A 166 -0.63 -3.63 9.85
C GLY A 166 -1.88 -4.52 9.87
N GLY A 167 -1.73 -5.86 9.84
CA GLY A 167 -2.87 -6.78 9.90
C GLY A 167 -3.56 -6.76 11.26
N MET A 168 -2.78 -6.69 12.35
CA MET A 168 -3.30 -6.57 13.70
C MET A 168 -4.08 -5.27 13.92
N GLU A 169 -3.51 -4.15 13.50
CA GLU A 169 -4.16 -2.84 13.62
C GLU A 169 -5.42 -2.76 12.77
N LEU A 170 -5.37 -3.28 11.55
CA LEU A 170 -6.52 -3.31 10.66
C LEU A 170 -7.65 -4.16 11.22
N LEU A 171 -7.35 -5.37 11.73
CA LEU A 171 -8.37 -6.26 12.32
C LEU A 171 -9.12 -5.57 13.47
N LEU A 172 -8.37 -4.94 14.38
CA LEU A 172 -8.96 -4.22 15.52
C LEU A 172 -9.76 -3.00 15.08
N ALA A 173 -9.29 -2.28 14.05
CA ALA A 173 -9.99 -1.13 13.47
C ALA A 173 -11.33 -1.54 12.81
N VAL A 174 -11.30 -2.64 12.04
CA VAL A 174 -12.50 -3.22 11.40
C VAL A 174 -13.53 -3.64 12.44
N GLN A 175 -13.09 -4.41 13.46
CA GLN A 175 -13.98 -4.84 14.55
C GLN A 175 -14.62 -3.65 15.26
N TYR A 176 -13.81 -2.67 15.65
CA TYR A 176 -14.28 -1.47 16.33
C TYR A 176 -15.32 -0.70 15.49
N ARG A 177 -15.04 -0.48 14.22
CA ARG A 177 -15.92 0.28 13.33
C ARG A 177 -17.24 -0.42 13.06
N LEU A 178 -17.19 -1.70 12.74
CA LEU A 178 -18.40 -2.48 12.45
C LEU A 178 -19.30 -2.61 13.69
N GLY A 179 -18.73 -2.88 14.87
CA GLY A 179 -19.48 -2.91 16.12
C GLY A 179 -20.20 -1.58 16.41
N ASN A 180 -19.51 -0.44 16.22
CA ASN A 180 -20.12 0.86 16.41
C ASN A 180 -21.25 1.13 15.41
N LEU A 181 -21.05 0.81 14.12
CA LEU A 181 -22.06 1.02 13.09
C LEU A 181 -23.32 0.17 13.31
N LEU A 182 -23.17 -1.09 13.74
CA LEU A 182 -24.29 -1.95 14.12
C LEU A 182 -25.03 -1.38 15.33
N ALA A 183 -24.30 -0.96 16.36
CA ALA A 183 -24.89 -0.34 17.55
C ALA A 183 -25.67 0.95 17.23
N GLU A 184 -25.17 1.79 16.31
CA GLU A 184 -25.87 2.99 15.80
C GLU A 184 -27.20 2.64 15.12
N GLN A 185 -27.31 1.43 14.54
CA GLN A 185 -28.55 0.91 13.94
C GLN A 185 -29.42 0.12 14.93
N GLY A 186 -29.03 0.03 16.20
CA GLY A 186 -29.72 -0.77 17.21
C GLY A 186 -29.57 -2.28 17.01
N GLN A 187 -28.54 -2.71 16.28
CA GLN A 187 -28.21 -4.12 16.03
C GLN A 187 -27.11 -4.59 16.96
N SER A 188 -27.07 -5.91 17.28
CA SER A 188 -25.98 -6.54 18.02
C SER A 188 -24.83 -6.88 17.06
N ASP A 189 -23.59 -6.86 17.57
CA ASP A 189 -22.40 -7.35 16.89
C ASP A 189 -22.07 -8.82 17.23
N ASP A 190 -22.91 -9.51 18.00
CA ASP A 190 -22.72 -10.92 18.39
C ASP A 190 -22.61 -11.87 17.19
N GLY A 191 -23.17 -11.50 16.05
CA GLY A 191 -23.06 -12.23 14.78
C GLY A 191 -21.75 -12.01 14.03
N LEU A 192 -20.89 -11.11 14.49
CA LEU A 192 -19.59 -10.88 13.83
C LEU A 192 -18.53 -11.84 14.39
N GLU A 193 -17.92 -12.61 13.49
CA GLU A 193 -16.77 -13.45 13.79
C GLU A 193 -15.52 -12.92 13.10
N PHE A 194 -14.41 -12.85 13.85
CA PHE A 194 -13.14 -12.37 13.34
C PHE A 194 -12.07 -13.46 13.38
N HIS A 195 -11.34 -13.64 12.30
CA HIS A 195 -10.28 -14.62 12.18
C HIS A 195 -8.97 -13.93 11.81
N LEU A 196 -7.89 -14.25 12.51
CA LEU A 196 -6.54 -13.81 12.17
C LEU A 196 -5.69 -15.02 11.79
N VAL A 197 -5.24 -15.07 10.55
CA VAL A 197 -4.43 -16.15 10.00
C VAL A 197 -2.97 -15.70 9.90
N SER A 198 -2.08 -16.42 10.54
CA SER A 198 -0.65 -16.10 10.63
C SER A 198 0.21 -17.30 10.27
N ARG A 199 1.12 -17.13 9.32
CA ARG A 199 2.18 -18.10 9.05
C ARG A 199 3.13 -18.23 10.23
N SER A 200 3.31 -17.16 10.99
CA SER A 200 4.20 -17.14 12.16
C SER A 200 3.50 -17.60 13.44
N ASP A 201 4.24 -18.26 14.31
CA ASP A 201 3.89 -18.52 15.69
C ASP A 201 5.11 -18.15 16.57
N PRO A 202 4.99 -17.15 17.43
CA PRO A 202 3.81 -16.32 17.72
C PRO A 202 3.53 -15.24 16.67
N ILE A 203 2.35 -14.60 16.78
CA ILE A 203 2.00 -13.36 16.04
C ILE A 203 3.01 -12.25 16.35
N LEU A 204 3.13 -11.26 15.46
CA LEU A 204 4.06 -10.13 15.59
C LEU A 204 5.51 -10.60 15.82
N PRO A 205 6.08 -11.44 14.92
CA PRO A 205 7.37 -12.06 15.15
C PRO A 205 8.52 -11.04 15.33
N ASP A 206 8.44 -9.90 14.66
CA ASP A 206 9.46 -8.83 14.68
C ASP A 206 9.39 -7.94 15.93
N PHE A 207 8.42 -8.20 16.83
CA PHE A 207 8.21 -7.39 18.04
C PHE A 207 8.62 -8.15 19.30
N GLY A 208 9.10 -7.41 20.30
CA GLY A 208 9.46 -7.96 21.59
C GLY A 208 8.27 -8.59 22.35
N SER A 209 8.55 -9.52 23.25
CA SER A 209 7.54 -10.27 24.02
C SER A 209 6.56 -9.37 24.82
N GLY A 210 6.99 -8.18 25.23
CA GLY A 210 6.14 -7.20 25.90
C GLY A 210 5.00 -6.67 25.02
N VAL A 211 5.31 -6.37 23.74
CA VAL A 211 4.32 -5.95 22.73
C VAL A 211 3.37 -7.10 22.44
N ARG A 212 3.89 -8.29 22.16
CA ARG A 212 3.07 -9.49 21.88
C ARG A 212 2.07 -9.80 23.00
N ARG A 213 2.52 -9.77 24.26
CA ARG A 213 1.64 -9.99 25.43
C ARG A 213 0.56 -8.91 25.56
N ARG A 214 0.86 -7.66 25.19
CA ARG A 214 -0.12 -6.59 25.22
C ARG A 214 -1.21 -6.81 24.19
N PHE A 215 -0.84 -7.16 22.95
CA PHE A 215 -1.79 -7.51 21.91
C PHE A 215 -2.64 -8.74 22.27
N ALA A 216 -2.02 -9.82 22.79
CA ALA A 216 -2.76 -11.01 23.22
C ALA A 216 -3.88 -10.67 24.22
N ARG A 217 -3.60 -9.83 25.22
CA ARG A 217 -4.63 -9.37 26.19
C ARG A 217 -5.77 -8.57 25.55
N HIS A 218 -5.50 -7.88 24.43
CA HIS A 218 -6.53 -7.15 23.70
C HIS A 218 -7.36 -8.05 22.78
N ILE A 219 -6.78 -9.12 22.27
CA ILE A 219 -7.44 -10.07 21.37
C ILE A 219 -8.35 -11.03 22.15
N GLU A 220 -7.86 -11.57 23.29
CA GLU A 220 -8.54 -12.59 24.06
C GLU A 220 -10.01 -12.28 24.40
N PRO A 221 -10.39 -11.06 24.87
CA PRO A 221 -11.79 -10.73 25.19
C PRO A 221 -12.65 -10.38 23.97
N ARG A 222 -12.13 -10.43 22.74
CA ARG A 222 -12.77 -9.87 21.55
C ARG A 222 -13.35 -10.89 20.58
N ASN A 223 -13.45 -12.15 20.96
CA ASN A 223 -13.93 -13.23 20.08
C ASN A 223 -13.18 -13.28 18.73
N ILE A 224 -11.83 -13.10 18.77
CA ILE A 224 -10.97 -13.21 17.59
C ILE A 224 -10.33 -14.60 17.57
N HIS A 225 -10.63 -15.36 16.52
CA HIS A 225 -10.06 -16.69 16.32
C HIS A 225 -8.65 -16.59 15.74
N LEU A 226 -7.65 -16.96 16.53
CA LEU A 226 -6.24 -16.97 16.10
C LEU A 226 -5.88 -18.30 15.43
N HIS A 227 -5.31 -18.23 14.24
CA HIS A 227 -4.76 -19.37 13.50
C HIS A 227 -3.26 -19.14 13.30
N ASN A 228 -2.47 -19.45 14.34
CA ASN A 228 -1.00 -19.31 14.32
C ASN A 228 -0.34 -20.50 13.62
N GLY A 229 0.84 -20.29 13.02
CA GLY A 229 1.54 -21.31 12.26
C GLY A 229 0.77 -21.81 11.03
N ALA A 230 -0.22 -21.04 10.58
CA ALA A 230 -1.14 -21.40 9.52
C ALA A 230 -0.71 -20.75 8.19
N THR A 231 -0.14 -21.54 7.29
CA THR A 231 0.17 -21.11 5.93
C THR A 231 -1.06 -21.34 5.05
N VAL A 232 -1.53 -20.31 4.38
CA VAL A 232 -2.65 -20.43 3.42
C VAL A 232 -2.17 -21.22 2.20
N ALA A 233 -2.95 -22.21 1.80
CA ALA A 233 -2.67 -23.04 0.61
C ALA A 233 -3.48 -22.58 -0.59
N GLU A 234 -4.77 -22.24 -0.37
CA GLU A 234 -5.72 -21.87 -1.41
C GLU A 234 -6.81 -20.99 -0.85
N VAL A 235 -7.38 -20.12 -1.67
CA VAL A 235 -8.56 -19.33 -1.36
C VAL A 235 -9.62 -19.53 -2.44
N ALA A 236 -10.75 -20.12 -2.05
CA ALA A 236 -11.94 -20.24 -2.87
C ALA A 236 -13.03 -19.26 -2.39
N PRO A 237 -14.11 -19.00 -3.16
CA PRO A 237 -15.21 -18.17 -2.71
C PRO A 237 -15.78 -18.66 -1.36
N GLY A 238 -15.70 -17.83 -0.33
CA GLY A 238 -16.20 -18.15 1.02
C GLY A 238 -15.36 -19.15 1.83
N LEU A 239 -14.18 -19.59 1.32
CA LEU A 239 -13.38 -20.64 1.95
C LEU A 239 -11.88 -20.38 1.86
N LEU A 240 -11.20 -20.44 3.00
CA LEU A 240 -9.74 -20.38 3.07
C LEU A 240 -9.20 -21.75 3.51
N SER A 241 -8.30 -22.33 2.71
CA SER A 241 -7.65 -23.61 3.00
C SER A 241 -6.23 -23.38 3.54
N ILE A 242 -5.88 -24.08 4.61
CA ILE A 242 -4.56 -24.05 5.24
C ILE A 242 -3.79 -25.31 4.86
N VAL A 243 -2.48 -25.18 4.68
CA VAL A 243 -1.58 -26.32 4.50
C VAL A 243 -1.80 -27.32 5.64
N GLY A 244 -2.05 -28.59 5.29
CA GLY A 244 -2.43 -29.63 6.24
C GLY A 244 -3.92 -29.95 6.28
N GLY A 245 -4.74 -29.29 5.41
CA GLY A 245 -6.12 -29.69 5.11
C GLY A 245 -7.19 -29.04 5.99
N LYS A 246 -6.84 -28.18 6.94
CA LYS A 246 -7.83 -27.39 7.70
C LYS A 246 -8.42 -26.31 6.80
N THR A 247 -9.73 -26.10 6.89
CA THR A 247 -10.43 -25.03 6.18
C THR A 247 -11.10 -24.07 7.15
N ILE A 248 -11.27 -22.81 6.73
CA ILE A 248 -11.95 -21.75 7.47
C ILE A 248 -12.97 -21.12 6.51
N ALA A 249 -14.24 -21.17 6.89
CA ALA A 249 -15.29 -20.50 6.13
C ALA A 249 -15.30 -19.01 6.49
N LEU A 250 -15.19 -18.14 5.48
CA LEU A 250 -15.08 -16.68 5.65
C LEU A 250 -15.92 -15.98 4.58
N ASP A 251 -16.67 -14.98 4.97
CA ASP A 251 -17.51 -14.19 4.05
C ASP A 251 -16.71 -13.04 3.41
N GLU A 252 -15.64 -12.58 4.10
CA GLU A 252 -14.67 -11.62 3.57
C GLU A 252 -13.25 -11.97 4.05
N ILE A 253 -12.28 -11.81 3.17
CA ILE A 253 -10.86 -12.05 3.48
C ILE A 253 -10.05 -10.80 3.14
N LEU A 254 -9.50 -10.13 4.15
CA LEU A 254 -8.58 -9.01 4.00
C LEU A 254 -7.15 -9.55 3.90
N TRP A 255 -6.48 -9.26 2.78
CA TRP A 255 -5.14 -9.76 2.52
C TRP A 255 -4.09 -8.71 2.89
N VAL A 256 -3.32 -8.98 3.95
CA VAL A 256 -2.35 -8.05 4.56
C VAL A 256 -0.97 -8.71 4.68
N THR A 257 -0.66 -9.61 3.78
CA THR A 257 0.64 -10.29 3.77
C THR A 257 1.73 -9.41 3.17
N ALA A 258 2.92 -10.00 2.99
CA ALA A 258 4.10 -9.34 2.46
C ALA A 258 3.80 -8.50 1.19
N ALA A 259 4.52 -7.42 1.05
CA ALA A 259 4.46 -6.55 -0.09
C ALA A 259 5.42 -7.04 -1.19
N GLY A 260 5.01 -6.91 -2.44
CA GLY A 260 5.84 -7.13 -3.61
C GLY A 260 6.05 -5.85 -4.41
N ALA A 261 6.80 -5.93 -5.47
CA ALA A 261 6.98 -4.85 -6.42
C ALA A 261 6.42 -5.23 -7.80
N PRO A 262 6.02 -4.25 -8.64
CA PRO A 262 5.58 -4.54 -10.00
C PRO A 262 6.72 -5.12 -10.85
N SER A 263 6.46 -6.19 -11.60
CA SER A 263 7.47 -6.90 -12.42
C SER A 263 8.14 -6.00 -13.47
N TRP A 264 7.41 -5.01 -13.99
CA TRP A 264 7.92 -4.10 -15.01
C TRP A 264 9.18 -3.33 -14.59
N LEU A 265 9.49 -3.23 -13.29
CA LEU A 265 10.72 -2.60 -12.80
C LEU A 265 11.96 -3.40 -13.20
N GLY A 266 11.98 -4.70 -12.90
CA GLY A 266 13.07 -5.59 -13.34
C GLY A 266 13.11 -5.75 -14.88
N GLU A 267 11.95 -5.86 -15.52
CA GLU A 267 11.81 -5.91 -16.98
C GLU A 267 12.33 -4.63 -17.67
N SER A 268 12.40 -3.52 -16.94
CA SER A 268 13.01 -2.26 -17.42
C SER A 268 14.54 -2.23 -17.32
N GLY A 269 15.17 -3.30 -16.83
CA GLY A 269 16.62 -3.43 -16.72
C GLY A 269 17.20 -2.77 -15.46
N MET A 270 16.38 -2.48 -14.44
CA MET A 270 16.87 -2.04 -13.13
C MET A 270 17.26 -3.25 -12.29
N ASP A 271 18.32 -3.10 -11.47
CA ASP A 271 18.64 -4.08 -10.46
C ASP A 271 17.54 -4.08 -9.39
N VAL A 272 16.98 -5.25 -9.15
CA VAL A 272 15.96 -5.48 -8.14
C VAL A 272 16.37 -6.63 -7.21
N ASP A 273 15.80 -6.68 -6.00
CA ASP A 273 15.96 -7.81 -5.10
C ASP A 273 15.00 -8.97 -5.48
N ASP A 274 15.00 -10.05 -4.69
CA ASP A 274 14.20 -11.25 -4.95
C ASP A 274 12.68 -10.98 -4.91
N GLU A 275 12.24 -9.94 -4.20
CA GLU A 275 10.84 -9.48 -4.16
C GLU A 275 10.51 -8.41 -5.22
N GLY A 276 11.48 -8.05 -6.06
CA GLY A 276 11.33 -7.10 -7.16
C GLY A 276 11.50 -5.63 -6.79
N PHE A 277 11.93 -5.29 -5.57
CA PHE A 277 12.18 -3.92 -5.14
C PHE A 277 13.50 -3.39 -5.72
N ILE A 278 13.49 -2.11 -6.14
CA ILE A 278 14.66 -1.48 -6.77
C ILE A 278 15.81 -1.39 -5.76
N GLN A 279 16.95 -2.01 -6.08
CA GLN A 279 18.15 -1.92 -5.27
C GLN A 279 18.77 -0.52 -5.38
N VAL A 280 18.96 0.12 -4.22
CA VAL A 280 19.50 1.47 -4.14
C VAL A 280 20.64 1.55 -3.13
N LYS A 281 21.55 2.50 -3.40
CA LYS A 281 22.62 2.92 -2.48
C LYS A 281 22.03 3.73 -1.32
N ASP A 282 22.84 4.07 -0.31
CA ASP A 282 22.42 4.92 0.83
C ASP A 282 21.94 6.32 0.40
N THR A 283 22.34 6.77 -0.78
CA THR A 283 21.86 8.00 -1.43
C THR A 283 20.49 7.86 -2.11
N LEU A 284 19.86 6.68 -2.03
CA LEU A 284 18.64 6.30 -2.75
C LEU A 284 18.80 6.25 -4.28
N GLN A 285 20.03 6.34 -4.79
CA GLN A 285 20.36 6.17 -6.19
C GLN A 285 20.37 4.68 -6.53
N SER A 286 19.81 4.31 -7.68
CA SER A 286 19.86 2.93 -8.18
C SER A 286 21.29 2.39 -8.25
N THR A 287 21.45 1.09 -8.01
CA THR A 287 22.74 0.42 -8.15
C THR A 287 23.15 0.28 -9.62
N SER A 288 22.20 0.19 -10.53
CA SER A 288 22.42 -0.03 -11.96
C SER A 288 22.39 1.25 -12.82
N HIS A 289 21.77 2.36 -12.35
CA HIS A 289 21.58 3.58 -13.14
C HIS A 289 21.81 4.82 -12.29
N ASP A 290 22.78 5.65 -12.70
CA ASP A 290 23.17 6.84 -11.92
C ASP A 290 22.15 8.00 -11.98
N ASP A 291 21.24 7.99 -12.93
CA ASP A 291 20.19 8.99 -13.14
C ASP A 291 18.82 8.55 -12.61
N ILE A 292 18.74 7.36 -12.00
CA ILE A 292 17.50 6.81 -11.43
C ILE A 292 17.62 6.70 -9.91
N PHE A 293 16.58 7.16 -9.21
CA PHE A 293 16.44 7.09 -7.76
C PHE A 293 15.14 6.37 -7.38
N ALA A 294 15.14 5.70 -6.24
CA ALA A 294 13.90 5.14 -5.68
C ALA A 294 13.80 5.40 -4.18
N ALA A 295 12.58 5.64 -3.69
CA ALA A 295 12.34 5.93 -2.28
C ALA A 295 11.00 5.32 -1.79
N GLY A 296 10.87 5.13 -0.49
CA GLY A 296 9.71 4.49 0.13
C GLY A 296 9.73 2.97 -0.04
N ASP A 297 8.54 2.33 0.00
CA ASP A 297 8.45 0.85 -0.01
C ASP A 297 9.06 0.21 -1.25
N ILE A 298 9.12 0.93 -2.38
CA ILE A 298 9.66 0.40 -3.63
C ILE A 298 11.19 0.28 -3.64
N ALA A 299 11.88 0.92 -2.70
CA ALA A 299 13.34 0.95 -2.64
C ALA A 299 13.89 -0.10 -1.66
N ALA A 300 14.84 -0.93 -2.10
CA ALA A 300 15.64 -1.82 -1.27
C ALA A 300 17.04 -1.22 -1.06
N VAL A 301 17.30 -0.66 0.14
CA VAL A 301 18.62 -0.09 0.46
C VAL A 301 19.58 -1.22 0.77
N ILE A 302 20.58 -1.45 -0.09
CA ILE A 302 21.45 -2.64 -0.03
C ILE A 302 22.25 -2.77 1.27
N ASN A 303 22.71 -1.63 1.84
CA ASN A 303 23.50 -1.62 3.08
C ASN A 303 22.64 -1.58 4.35
N HIS A 304 21.35 -1.28 4.23
CA HIS A 304 20.42 -1.11 5.35
C HIS A 304 19.06 -1.71 5.03
N PRO A 305 18.96 -3.06 4.88
CA PRO A 305 17.71 -3.72 4.57
C PRO A 305 16.66 -3.44 5.67
N ARG A 306 15.44 -3.15 5.27
CA ARG A 306 14.32 -2.85 6.16
C ARG A 306 13.11 -3.69 5.76
N PRO A 307 12.28 -4.11 6.73
CA PRO A 307 10.99 -4.74 6.43
C PRO A 307 10.12 -3.84 5.55
N LYS A 308 9.31 -4.46 4.70
CA LYS A 308 8.37 -3.80 3.77
C LYS A 308 6.93 -3.92 4.25
#